data_2b8f5d092654a126f61b216a26f39295
#
_entry.id   2b8f5d092654a126f61b216a26f39295
#
_cell.length_a   1.000
_cell.length_b   1.000
_cell.length_c   1.000
_cell.angle_alpha   90.00
_cell.angle_beta   90.00
_cell.angle_gamma   90.00
#
_symmetry.space_group_name_H-M   'P 1'
#
loop_
_entity.id
_entity.type
_entity.pdbx_description
1 polymer ?
#
loop_
_entity_poly.entity_id
_entity_poly.type
_entity_poly.pdbx_seq_one_letter_code
_entity_poly.pdbx_strand_id
1 'polypeptide(L)'
;MVLYLVVHDPNPVEDERVRPPTRLRELAETARDAHASPRWIKAWSPGLHDDRIFTMWEARSAEEITTALEKFGFLDDYTAKPFQVREWGPDDVLAGDE
;
A
#
# COMPACT_ATOMS: atom_id res chain seq x y z
N MET A 1 5.35 4.21 15.11
CA MET A 1 5.00 4.29 13.69
C MET A 1 3.50 4.14 13.51
N VAL A 2 2.97 4.66 12.44
CA VAL A 2 1.52 4.70 12.18
C VAL A 2 1.19 3.70 11.09
N LEU A 3 0.05 3.04 11.23
CA LEU A 3 -0.46 2.10 10.24
C LEU A 3 -1.27 2.83 9.17
N TYR A 4 -0.97 2.54 7.91
CA TYR A 4 -1.67 3.12 6.76
C TYR A 4 -2.21 2.05 5.84
N LEU A 5 -3.42 2.26 5.36
CA LEU A 5 -3.97 1.56 4.21
C LEU A 5 -3.87 2.49 3.02
N VAL A 6 -3.27 2.03 1.93
CA VAL A 6 -3.12 2.85 0.73
C VAL A 6 -3.92 2.22 -0.40
N VAL A 7 -4.75 3.03 -1.04
CA VAL A 7 -5.54 2.62 -2.20
C VAL A 7 -4.83 3.11 -3.45
N HIS A 8 -4.59 2.18 -4.37
CA HIS A 8 -3.92 2.45 -5.64
C HIS A 8 -4.89 2.19 -6.79
N ASP A 9 -5.21 3.24 -7.53
CA ASP A 9 -6.00 3.13 -8.75
C ASP A 9 -5.05 3.18 -9.94
N PRO A 10 -5.28 2.38 -11.00
CA PRO A 10 -4.44 2.47 -12.19
C PRO A 10 -4.60 3.84 -12.83
N ASN A 11 -3.49 4.42 -13.27
CA ASN A 11 -3.50 5.69 -13.98
C ASN A 11 -4.14 5.50 -15.35
N PRO A 12 -4.96 6.47 -15.84
CA PRO A 12 -5.50 6.38 -17.18
C PRO A 12 -4.33 6.35 -18.18
N VAL A 13 -4.32 5.32 -19.02
CA VAL A 13 -3.32 5.19 -20.08
C VAL A 13 -4.04 5.17 -21.42
N GLU A 14 -3.42 5.74 -22.44
CA GLU A 14 -4.00 5.78 -23.78
C GLU A 14 -4.17 4.39 -24.40
N ASP A 15 -3.43 3.42 -23.91
CA ASP A 15 -3.35 2.07 -24.46
C ASP A 15 -4.30 1.05 -23.84
N GLU A 16 -5.20 1.42 -22.99
CA GLU A 16 -6.12 0.50 -22.30
C GLU A 16 -5.43 -0.68 -21.57
N ARG A 17 -4.11 -0.73 -21.54
CA ARG A 17 -3.37 -1.77 -20.88
C ARG A 17 -2.87 -1.30 -19.53
N VAL A 18 -3.33 -1.97 -18.49
CA VAL A 18 -2.78 -1.77 -17.14
C VAL A 18 -1.43 -2.48 -17.13
N ARG A 19 -0.37 -1.73 -16.88
CA ARG A 19 0.98 -2.29 -16.78
C ARG A 19 1.29 -2.60 -15.32
N PRO A 20 1.83 -3.79 -15.03
CA PRO A 20 2.32 -4.03 -13.67
C PRO A 20 3.49 -3.10 -13.35
N PRO A 21 3.64 -2.66 -12.09
CA PRO A 21 4.76 -1.81 -11.72
C PRO A 21 6.09 -2.51 -12.00
N THR A 22 7.00 -1.84 -12.70
CA THR A 22 8.22 -2.45 -13.19
C THR A 22 9.27 -2.71 -12.11
N ARG A 23 9.22 -1.95 -11.00
CA ARG A 23 10.21 -2.07 -9.92
C ARG A 23 9.60 -2.54 -8.61
N LEU A 24 8.50 -3.27 -8.69
CA LEU A 24 7.80 -3.76 -7.51
C LEU A 24 8.65 -4.70 -6.68
N ARG A 25 9.47 -5.52 -7.32
CA ARG A 25 10.38 -6.42 -6.64
C ARG A 25 11.42 -5.67 -5.81
N GLU A 26 12.01 -4.62 -6.36
CA GLU A 26 12.98 -3.80 -5.64
C GLU A 26 12.33 -3.11 -4.44
N LEU A 27 11.12 -2.61 -4.63
CA LEU A 27 10.35 -2.01 -3.54
C LEU A 27 10.11 -3.03 -2.42
N ALA A 28 9.70 -4.25 -2.78
CA ALA A 28 9.44 -5.31 -1.82
C ALA A 28 10.70 -5.68 -1.03
N GLU A 29 11.83 -5.84 -1.72
CA GLU A 29 13.10 -6.17 -1.08
C GLU A 29 13.54 -5.08 -0.08
N THR A 30 13.31 -3.82 -0.42
CA THR A 30 13.70 -2.70 0.43
C THR A 30 12.75 -2.52 1.61
N ALA A 31 11.46 -2.67 1.39
CA ALA A 31 10.42 -2.30 2.37
C ALA A 31 9.93 -3.44 3.24
N ARG A 32 10.35 -4.69 3.00
CA ARG A 32 9.87 -5.84 3.78
C ARG A 32 10.53 -6.00 5.15
N ASP A 33 11.69 -5.40 5.36
CA ASP A 33 12.45 -5.52 6.58
C ASP A 33 11.65 -4.98 7.77
N ALA A 34 11.69 -5.68 8.91
CA ALA A 34 11.00 -5.26 10.13
C ALA A 34 11.44 -3.87 10.61
N HIS A 35 12.63 -3.42 10.23
CA HIS A 35 13.16 -2.11 10.59
C HIS A 35 13.07 -1.08 9.46
N ALA A 36 12.49 -1.46 8.31
CA ALA A 36 12.33 -0.53 7.20
C ALA A 36 11.33 0.57 7.56
N SER A 37 11.57 1.76 7.02
CA SER A 37 10.66 2.89 7.15
C SER A 37 10.60 3.61 5.79
N PRO A 38 9.47 3.55 5.07
CA PRO A 38 8.25 2.83 5.41
C PRO A 38 8.39 1.31 5.29
N ARG A 39 7.59 0.58 6.05
CA ARG A 39 7.57 -0.89 5.98
C ARG A 39 6.30 -1.35 5.27
N TRP A 40 6.45 -2.13 4.22
CA TRP A 40 5.34 -2.72 3.49
C TRP A 40 4.96 -4.05 4.15
N ILE A 41 3.71 -4.17 4.60
CA ILE A 41 3.24 -5.34 5.35
C ILE A 41 2.57 -6.35 4.43
N LYS A 42 1.58 -5.92 3.65
CA LYS A 42 0.84 -6.82 2.77
C LYS A 42 0.10 -6.03 1.70
N ALA A 43 -0.44 -6.74 0.74
CA ALA A 43 -1.26 -6.16 -0.32
C ALA A 43 -2.47 -7.05 -0.59
N TRP A 44 -3.52 -6.43 -1.11
CA TRP A 44 -4.71 -7.12 -1.59
C TRP A 44 -5.02 -6.66 -3.00
N SER A 45 -5.42 -7.61 -3.84
CA SER A 45 -5.94 -7.31 -5.17
C SER A 45 -7.38 -7.80 -5.23
N PRO A 46 -8.33 -6.95 -5.63
CA PRO A 46 -9.72 -7.39 -5.81
C PRO A 46 -9.85 -8.39 -6.96
N GLY A 47 -11.07 -8.85 -7.19
CA GLY A 47 -11.35 -9.83 -8.23
C GLY A 47 -11.09 -9.31 -9.66
N LEU A 48 -11.31 -10.18 -10.62
CA LEU A 48 -10.88 -10.07 -12.00
C LEU A 48 -11.23 -8.79 -12.77
N HIS A 49 -12.22 -8.05 -12.34
CA HIS A 49 -12.69 -6.85 -13.06
C HIS A 49 -12.35 -5.55 -12.35
N ASP A 50 -11.50 -5.61 -11.35
CA ASP A 50 -11.10 -4.43 -10.59
C ASP A 50 -9.56 -4.38 -10.53
N ASP A 51 -9.00 -3.36 -11.15
CA ASP A 51 -7.54 -3.22 -11.28
C ASP A 51 -6.90 -2.47 -10.12
N ARG A 52 -7.67 -2.12 -9.09
CA ARG A 52 -7.13 -1.45 -7.92
C ARG A 52 -6.24 -2.39 -7.13
N ILE A 53 -5.33 -1.80 -6.37
CA ILE A 53 -4.48 -2.51 -5.42
C ILE A 53 -4.63 -1.81 -4.06
N PHE A 54 -4.64 -2.61 -3.01
CA PHE A 54 -4.66 -2.10 -1.64
C PHE A 54 -3.40 -2.58 -0.94
N THR A 55 -2.65 -1.67 -0.31
CA THR A 55 -1.44 -2.03 0.41
C THR A 55 -1.51 -1.53 1.85
N MET A 56 -0.87 -2.26 2.75
CA MET A 56 -0.79 -1.88 4.16
C MET A 56 0.66 -1.61 4.52
N TRP A 57 0.89 -0.50 5.23
CA TRP A 57 2.22 0.00 5.56
C TRP A 57 2.30 0.48 7.00
N GLU A 58 3.49 0.37 7.58
CA GLU A 58 3.85 1.12 8.77
C GLU A 58 4.83 2.20 8.36
N ALA A 59 4.56 3.45 8.75
CA ALA A 59 5.39 4.59 8.37
C ALA A 59 5.26 5.70 9.41
N ARG A 60 6.19 6.64 9.34
CA ARG A 60 6.14 7.84 10.20
C ARG A 60 5.11 8.84 9.69
N SER A 61 4.89 8.86 8.39
CA SER A 61 3.94 9.75 7.73
C SER A 61 3.49 9.17 6.41
N ALA A 62 2.37 9.68 5.89
CA ALA A 62 1.89 9.31 4.56
C ALA A 62 2.90 9.68 3.47
N GLU A 63 3.59 10.81 3.63
CA GLU A 63 4.60 11.27 2.67
C GLU A 63 5.76 10.30 2.51
N GLU A 64 6.14 9.64 3.58
CA GLU A 64 7.21 8.65 3.54
C GLU A 64 6.86 7.50 2.60
N ILE A 65 5.58 7.07 2.62
CA ILE A 65 5.07 6.02 1.73
C ILE A 65 5.08 6.49 0.28
N THR A 66 4.51 7.66 0.01
CA THR A 66 4.44 8.20 -1.35
C THR A 66 5.82 8.45 -1.93
N THR A 67 6.76 8.90 -1.12
CA THR A 67 8.15 9.09 -1.53
C THR A 67 8.80 7.77 -1.95
N ALA A 68 8.58 6.71 -1.16
CA ALA A 68 9.11 5.38 -1.48
C ALA A 68 8.49 4.84 -2.77
N LEU A 69 7.18 4.98 -2.93
CA LEU A 69 6.48 4.54 -4.15
C LEU A 69 6.97 5.30 -5.38
N GLU A 70 7.17 6.59 -5.26
CA GLU A 70 7.70 7.42 -6.35
C GLU A 70 9.11 6.98 -6.75
N LYS A 71 9.95 6.73 -5.76
CA LYS A 71 11.34 6.31 -5.98
C LYS A 71 11.44 5.05 -6.84
N PHE A 72 10.50 4.12 -6.67
CA PHE A 72 10.50 2.86 -7.41
C PHE A 72 9.56 2.88 -8.63
N GLY A 73 9.09 4.04 -9.04
CA GLY A 73 8.30 4.19 -10.25
C GLY A 73 6.86 3.70 -10.16
N PHE A 74 6.39 3.35 -8.97
CA PHE A 74 5.02 2.86 -8.77
C PHE A 74 3.98 3.90 -9.18
N LEU A 75 4.26 5.18 -8.89
CA LEU A 75 3.31 6.27 -9.18
C LEU A 75 3.22 6.61 -10.67
N ASP A 76 4.09 6.05 -11.50
CA ASP A 76 3.98 6.20 -12.95
C ASP A 76 2.76 5.44 -13.49
N ASP A 77 2.42 4.32 -12.86
CA ASP A 77 1.35 3.43 -13.33
C ASP A 77 0.10 3.45 -12.44
N TYR A 78 0.25 3.86 -11.17
CA TYR A 78 -0.84 3.83 -10.18
C TYR A 78 -0.84 5.09 -9.34
N THR A 79 -2.01 5.47 -8.83
CA THR A 79 -2.12 6.52 -7.82
C THR A 79 -1.81 5.95 -6.44
N ALA A 80 -1.70 6.81 -5.45
CA ALA A 80 -1.58 6.40 -4.06
C ALA A 80 -2.42 7.33 -3.18
N LYS A 81 -3.38 6.74 -2.48
CA LYS A 81 -4.25 7.46 -1.54
C LYS A 81 -4.10 6.83 -0.17
N PRO A 82 -3.21 7.35 0.69
CA PRO A 82 -2.99 6.78 2.01
C PRO A 82 -4.04 7.23 3.01
N PHE A 83 -4.50 6.27 3.82
CA PHE A 83 -5.43 6.50 4.92
C PHE A 83 -4.81 5.97 6.21
N GLN A 84 -4.73 6.80 7.23
CA GLN A 84 -4.33 6.34 8.55
C GLN A 84 -5.43 5.44 9.09
N VAL A 85 -5.08 4.24 9.54
CA VAL A 85 -6.05 3.24 9.99
C VAL A 85 -5.62 2.61 11.31
N ARG A 86 -6.57 1.99 11.98
CA ARG A 86 -6.32 1.10 13.11
C ARG A 86 -6.81 -0.27 12.74
N GLU A 87 -6.03 -1.28 13.08
CA GLU A 87 -6.41 -2.66 12.88
C GLU A 87 -7.05 -3.17 14.15
N TRP A 88 -8.24 -3.74 14.03
CA TRP A 88 -8.95 -4.32 15.17
C TRP A 88 -9.88 -5.41 14.67
N GLY A 89 -10.30 -6.29 15.59
CA GLY A 89 -11.18 -7.40 15.25
C GLY A 89 -12.05 -7.81 16.42
N PRO A 90 -12.73 -8.96 16.28
CA PRO A 90 -13.67 -9.42 17.32
C PRO A 90 -13.04 -9.55 18.71
N ASP A 91 -11.81 -10.02 18.78
CA ASP A 91 -11.13 -10.19 20.07
C ASP A 91 -10.89 -8.85 20.77
N ASP A 92 -10.62 -7.80 20.00
CA ASP A 92 -10.44 -6.45 20.55
C ASP A 92 -11.76 -5.91 21.08
N VAL A 93 -12.84 -6.16 20.37
CA VAL A 93 -14.19 -5.77 20.79
C VAL A 93 -14.58 -6.49 22.08
N LEU A 94 -14.37 -7.80 22.12
CA LEU A 94 -14.73 -8.63 23.27
C LEU A 94 -13.90 -8.28 24.51
N ALA A 95 -12.63 -7.97 24.34
CA ALA A 95 -11.76 -7.54 25.44
C ALA A 95 -12.20 -6.20 26.03
N GLY A 96 -12.78 -5.32 25.24
CA GLY A 96 -13.25 -4.01 25.68
C GLY A 96 -14.54 -4.04 26.48
N ASP A 97 -15.27 -5.16 26.47
CA ASP A 97 -16.56 -5.31 27.16
C ASP A 97 -16.43 -5.74 28.63
N GLU A 98 -15.23 -5.90 29.11
CA GLU A 98 -15.00 -6.30 30.51
C GLU A 98 -14.93 -5.11 31.46
#